data_fe2b0301650a7d4646c0f99505400814
#
_entry.id   fe2b0301650a7d4646c0f99505400814
#
_cell.length_a   1.000
_cell.length_b   1.000
_cell.length_c   1.000
_cell.angle_alpha   90.00
_cell.angle_beta   90.00
_cell.angle_gamma   90.00
#
_symmetry.space_group_name_H-M   'P 1'
#
loop_
_entity.id
_entity.type
_entity.pdbx_description
1 polymer ?
#
loop_
_entity_poly.entity_id
_entity_poly.type
_entity_poly.pdbx_seq_one_letter_code
_entity_poly.pdbx_strand_id
1 'polypeptide(L)'
;QHPKVVVMETGPLFRVRGKSEEIKSTLSEMGNRYFPIFRYHDVWKTLLFGKKYAEQDFEGYLVRGTKIPYAHGDTYMSAAQTLEEIKPSIDLYMQKIIALCEQNDAKLLLVSAPSPHNYNTARCNAIAAYARENDIAYLNLNDTANPVGIDWSKDCLDKGDHLNASGAERVSIYLAAYLKENYDLPDHRGEEAYASYTQMEKQYDRIVNEKIKEIRE
;
A
#
# COMPACT_ATOMS: atom_id res chain seq x y z
N GLN A 1 6.38 -7.03 17.47
CA GLN A 1 6.46 -7.76 16.20
C GLN A 1 7.89 -7.67 15.68
N HIS A 2 8.40 -8.77 15.13
CA HIS A 2 9.69 -8.82 14.47
C HIS A 2 9.46 -9.28 13.03
N PRO A 3 9.08 -8.38 12.11
CA PRO A 3 8.82 -8.74 10.73
C PRO A 3 10.12 -9.15 10.03
N LYS A 4 10.10 -10.19 9.21
CA LYS A 4 11.22 -10.54 8.33
C LYS A 4 11.31 -9.61 7.11
N VAL A 5 10.15 -9.11 6.65
CA VAL A 5 10.04 -8.22 5.50
C VAL A 5 9.09 -7.07 5.84
N VAL A 6 9.49 -5.86 5.49
CA VAL A 6 8.65 -4.66 5.50
C VAL A 6 8.37 -4.29 4.06
N VAL A 7 7.11 -4.34 3.66
CA VAL A 7 6.67 -3.90 2.32
C VAL A 7 6.18 -2.46 2.43
N MET A 8 6.78 -1.57 1.65
CA MET A 8 6.45 -0.14 1.66
C MET A 8 6.01 0.31 0.26
N GLU A 9 4.81 0.86 0.19
CA GLU A 9 4.31 1.51 -1.03
C GLU A 9 5.03 2.85 -1.24
N THR A 10 5.41 3.16 -2.49
CA THR A 10 6.34 4.26 -2.81
C THR A 10 5.68 5.61 -3.14
N GLY A 11 4.36 5.68 -3.30
CA GLY A 11 3.65 6.94 -3.55
C GLY A 11 3.95 8.06 -2.56
N PRO A 12 4.14 7.79 -1.26
CA PRO A 12 4.55 8.81 -0.28
C PRO A 12 5.88 9.49 -0.55
N LEU A 13 6.80 8.88 -1.33
CA LEU A 13 8.11 9.45 -1.65
C LEU A 13 8.02 10.77 -2.45
N PHE A 14 6.89 10.98 -3.15
CA PHE A 14 6.65 12.18 -3.96
C PHE A 14 5.54 13.08 -3.42
N ARG A 15 4.96 12.73 -2.27
CA ARG A 15 3.95 13.59 -1.62
C ARG A 15 4.62 14.78 -0.95
N VAL A 16 4.47 15.94 -1.56
CA VAL A 16 4.93 17.20 -0.98
C VAL A 16 3.76 17.82 -0.21
N ARG A 17 3.89 17.91 1.11
CA ARG A 17 3.03 18.75 1.93
C ARG A 17 3.63 20.16 2.00
N GLY A 18 2.79 21.19 2.00
CA GLY A 18 3.23 22.56 2.26
C GLY A 18 3.78 22.69 3.69
N LYS A 19 4.74 23.60 3.94
CA LYS A 19 5.36 23.78 5.28
C LYS A 19 4.32 23.92 6.42
N SER A 20 3.21 24.58 6.16
CA SER A 20 2.12 24.74 7.14
C SER A 20 1.39 23.42 7.43
N GLU A 21 1.27 22.54 6.45
CA GLU A 21 0.67 21.22 6.60
C GLU A 21 1.63 20.25 7.28
N GLU A 22 2.92 20.33 7.01
CA GLU A 22 3.96 19.57 7.71
C GLU A 22 3.97 19.91 9.20
N ILE A 23 3.92 21.19 9.56
CA ILE A 23 3.87 21.61 10.96
C ILE A 23 2.59 21.11 11.63
N LYS A 24 1.43 21.26 10.98
CA LYS A 24 0.15 20.76 11.51
C LYS A 24 0.15 19.24 11.69
N SER A 25 0.67 18.49 10.72
CA SER A 25 0.75 17.02 10.83
C SER A 25 1.70 16.60 11.93
N THR A 26 2.88 17.23 12.05
CA THR A 26 3.84 16.95 13.12
C THR A 26 3.26 17.23 14.50
N LEU A 27 2.58 18.36 14.67
CA LEU A 27 1.89 18.70 15.93
C LEU A 27 0.75 17.72 16.25
N SER A 28 -0.01 17.32 15.23
CA SER A 28 -1.06 16.30 15.36
C SER A 28 -0.48 14.94 15.76
N GLU A 29 0.61 14.51 15.12
CA GLU A 29 1.28 13.25 15.45
C GLU A 29 1.90 13.26 16.84
N MET A 30 2.50 14.37 17.25
CA MET A 30 2.97 14.55 18.63
C MET A 30 1.79 14.50 19.60
N GLY A 31 0.69 15.21 19.31
CA GLY A 31 -0.53 15.15 20.12
C GLY A 31 -1.06 13.72 20.25
N ASN A 32 -1.15 12.98 19.15
CA ASN A 32 -1.60 11.59 19.12
C ASN A 32 -0.66 10.63 19.86
N ARG A 33 0.65 10.93 19.89
CA ARG A 33 1.65 10.12 20.60
C ARG A 33 1.60 10.34 22.11
N TYR A 34 1.51 11.59 22.55
CA TYR A 34 1.51 11.92 23.99
C TYR A 34 0.12 11.83 24.62
N PHE A 35 -0.94 11.95 23.82
CA PHE A 35 -2.32 11.82 24.26
C PHE A 35 -3.06 10.77 23.43
N PRO A 36 -2.95 9.48 23.78
CA PRO A 36 -3.57 8.38 23.04
C PRO A 36 -5.08 8.53 22.82
N ILE A 37 -5.75 9.28 23.69
CA ILE A 37 -7.19 9.58 23.58
C ILE A 37 -7.52 10.30 22.26
N PHE A 38 -6.62 11.12 21.71
CA PHE A 38 -6.83 11.76 20.42
C PHE A 38 -6.63 10.80 19.27
N ARG A 39 -5.68 9.86 19.40
CA ARG A 39 -5.43 8.80 18.40
C ARG A 39 -6.64 7.87 18.28
N TYR A 40 -7.29 7.58 19.39
CA TYR A 40 -8.44 6.66 19.45
C TYR A 40 -9.77 7.39 19.61
N HIS A 41 -9.86 8.63 19.16
CA HIS A 41 -11.06 9.46 19.34
C HIS A 41 -12.33 8.85 18.71
N ASP A 42 -12.21 8.04 17.68
CA ASP A 42 -13.36 7.37 17.08
C ASP A 42 -13.86 6.20 17.94
N VAL A 43 -12.97 5.56 18.72
CA VAL A 43 -13.34 4.45 19.63
C VAL A 43 -14.25 4.96 20.77
N TRP A 44 -13.84 6.01 21.48
CA TRP A 44 -14.66 6.51 22.58
C TRP A 44 -15.92 7.23 22.10
N LYS A 45 -15.91 7.87 20.93
CA LYS A 45 -17.14 8.38 20.30
C LYS A 45 -18.14 7.28 19.99
N THR A 46 -17.67 6.13 19.53
CA THR A 46 -18.49 4.95 19.28
C THR A 46 -19.14 4.44 20.57
N LEU A 47 -18.39 4.39 21.67
CA LEU A 47 -18.89 3.99 22.98
C LEU A 47 -19.94 4.97 23.52
N LEU A 48 -19.73 6.29 23.34
CA LEU A 48 -20.64 7.33 23.85
C LEU A 48 -21.85 7.57 22.97
N PHE A 49 -21.74 7.44 21.64
CA PHE A 49 -22.78 7.81 20.69
C PHE A 49 -23.37 6.64 19.93
N GLY A 50 -23.04 5.39 20.30
CA GLY A 50 -23.66 4.18 19.77
C GLY A 50 -23.41 3.92 18.28
N LYS A 51 -22.42 4.56 17.65
CA LYS A 51 -22.06 4.24 16.27
C LYS A 51 -21.45 2.85 16.24
N LYS A 52 -22.06 1.94 15.49
CA LYS A 52 -21.47 0.63 15.22
C LYS A 52 -20.26 0.81 14.31
N TYR A 53 -19.13 0.18 14.65
CA TYR A 53 -18.03 -0.02 13.70
C TYR A 53 -18.56 -0.81 12.50
N ALA A 54 -18.03 -0.52 11.32
CA ALA A 54 -18.29 -1.38 10.18
C ALA A 54 -17.87 -2.81 10.54
N GLU A 55 -18.69 -3.80 10.22
CA GLU A 55 -18.44 -5.22 10.51
C GLU A 55 -17.20 -5.79 9.79
N GLN A 56 -16.46 -4.95 9.06
CA GLN A 56 -15.32 -5.34 8.22
C GLN A 56 -14.05 -4.71 8.77
N ASP A 57 -13.45 -5.37 9.75
CA ASP A 57 -12.10 -5.06 10.20
C ASP A 57 -11.15 -6.16 9.72
N PHE A 58 -10.49 -5.90 8.58
CA PHE A 58 -9.42 -6.72 8.03
C PHE A 58 -8.06 -6.08 8.32
N GLU A 59 -7.81 -5.76 9.58
CA GLU A 59 -6.57 -5.13 10.05
C GLU A 59 -6.21 -3.84 9.30
N GLY A 60 -7.23 -3.03 9.01
CA GLY A 60 -7.10 -1.76 8.29
C GLY A 60 -7.31 -1.86 6.79
N TYR A 61 -7.52 -3.06 6.23
CA TYR A 61 -7.89 -3.19 4.83
C TYR A 61 -9.38 -2.96 4.60
N LEU A 62 -9.71 -2.10 3.64
CA LEU A 62 -11.08 -1.79 3.25
C LEU A 62 -11.38 -2.32 1.84
N VAL A 63 -12.33 -3.26 1.74
CA VAL A 63 -12.79 -3.80 0.45
C VAL A 63 -13.66 -2.77 -0.27
N ARG A 64 -13.20 -2.29 -1.44
CA ARG A 64 -13.92 -1.30 -2.26
C ARG A 64 -14.37 -1.90 -3.59
N GLY A 65 -15.70 -1.91 -3.81
CA GLY A 65 -16.33 -2.50 -5.01
C GLY A 65 -16.68 -1.49 -6.11
N THR A 66 -16.40 -0.19 -5.95
CA THR A 66 -16.71 0.81 -6.98
C THR A 66 -15.84 0.58 -8.22
N LYS A 67 -16.44 0.79 -9.41
CA LYS A 67 -15.78 0.69 -10.70
C LYS A 67 -15.92 2.00 -11.45
N ILE A 68 -14.82 2.76 -11.55
CA ILE A 68 -14.74 3.99 -12.36
C ILE A 68 -13.51 3.86 -13.27
N PRO A 69 -13.70 3.49 -14.55
CA PRO A 69 -12.61 3.18 -15.47
C PRO A 69 -11.61 4.30 -15.66
N TYR A 70 -10.35 3.93 -15.92
CA TYR A 70 -9.33 4.82 -16.46
C TYR A 70 -9.23 4.58 -17.97
N ALA A 71 -9.40 5.67 -18.75
CA ALA A 71 -9.62 5.57 -20.18
C ALA A 71 -8.33 5.51 -21.04
N HIS A 72 -7.15 5.76 -20.44
CA HIS A 72 -5.91 5.96 -21.20
C HIS A 72 -4.95 4.76 -21.19
N GLY A 73 -5.34 3.61 -20.62
CA GLY A 73 -4.52 2.40 -20.57
C GLY A 73 -3.14 2.65 -19.96
N ASP A 74 -2.09 2.04 -20.51
CA ASP A 74 -0.73 2.11 -19.98
C ASP A 74 0.09 3.31 -20.51
N THR A 75 -0.55 4.28 -21.17
CA THR A 75 0.14 5.45 -21.77
C THR A 75 0.79 6.38 -20.74
N TYR A 76 0.42 6.30 -19.47
CA TYR A 76 1.06 7.04 -18.38
C TYR A 76 2.52 6.64 -18.14
N MET A 77 2.91 5.45 -18.60
CA MET A 77 4.28 4.92 -18.53
C MET A 77 5.05 5.16 -19.84
N SER A 78 4.80 6.28 -20.52
CA SER A 78 5.55 6.66 -21.73
C SER A 78 7.05 6.82 -21.41
N ALA A 79 7.91 6.44 -22.36
CA ALA A 79 9.35 6.48 -22.17
C ALA A 79 9.86 7.88 -21.77
N ALA A 80 10.56 7.97 -20.65
CA ALA A 80 11.24 9.16 -20.18
C ALA A 80 12.63 8.78 -19.66
N GLN A 81 13.64 9.62 -20.00
CA GLN A 81 15.01 9.43 -19.50
C GLN A 81 15.30 10.26 -18.23
N THR A 82 14.39 11.14 -17.86
CA THR A 82 14.52 12.01 -16.69
C THR A 82 14.17 11.27 -15.41
N LEU A 83 14.77 11.72 -14.30
CA LEU A 83 14.40 11.30 -12.95
C LEU A 83 13.58 12.41 -12.29
N GLU A 84 12.53 12.02 -11.56
CA GLU A 84 11.85 12.95 -10.65
C GLU A 84 12.64 13.04 -9.33
N GLU A 85 12.71 14.23 -8.74
CA GLU A 85 13.51 14.44 -7.53
C GLU A 85 12.79 13.90 -6.29
N ILE A 86 13.48 13.05 -5.52
CA ILE A 86 13.09 12.71 -4.15
C ILE A 86 13.66 13.78 -3.24
N LYS A 87 12.79 14.50 -2.53
CA LYS A 87 13.22 15.63 -1.71
C LYS A 87 14.08 15.21 -0.53
N PRO A 88 15.08 16.03 -0.12
CA PRO A 88 15.96 15.72 1.02
C PRO A 88 15.22 15.46 2.33
N SER A 89 14.07 16.11 2.55
CA SER A 89 13.24 15.84 3.73
C SER A 89 12.62 14.44 3.72
N ILE A 90 12.27 13.94 2.54
CA ILE A 90 11.73 12.57 2.38
C ILE A 90 12.87 11.56 2.54
N ASP A 91 14.03 11.83 1.94
CA ASP A 91 15.21 10.99 2.10
C ASP A 91 15.58 10.82 3.59
N LEU A 92 15.55 11.88 4.39
CA LEU A 92 15.80 11.79 5.82
C LEU A 92 14.86 10.80 6.54
N TYR A 93 13.58 10.75 6.16
CA TYR A 93 12.64 9.77 6.71
C TYR A 93 12.91 8.36 6.20
N MET A 94 13.27 8.23 4.94
CA MET A 94 13.62 6.94 4.35
C MET A 94 14.87 6.35 5.01
N GLN A 95 15.91 7.13 5.27
CA GLN A 95 17.10 6.67 5.99
C GLN A 95 16.77 6.16 7.41
N LYS A 96 15.78 6.78 8.08
CA LYS A 96 15.28 6.28 9.37
C LYS A 96 14.54 4.96 9.24
N ILE A 97 13.75 4.79 8.19
CA ILE A 97 13.02 3.53 7.93
C ILE A 97 14.01 2.42 7.62
N ILE A 98 15.01 2.69 6.77
CA ILE A 98 16.09 1.76 6.44
C ILE A 98 16.81 1.31 7.72
N ALA A 99 17.28 2.26 8.53
CA ALA A 99 17.95 1.97 9.79
C ALA A 99 17.10 1.17 10.77
N LEU A 100 15.78 1.43 10.83
CA LEU A 100 14.85 0.65 11.66
C LEU A 100 14.69 -0.79 11.15
N CYS A 101 14.65 -0.98 9.84
CA CYS A 101 14.61 -2.33 9.26
C CYS A 101 15.89 -3.09 9.59
N GLU A 102 17.05 -2.48 9.40
CA GLU A 102 18.36 -3.07 9.75
C GLU A 102 18.45 -3.44 11.23
N GLN A 103 18.06 -2.53 12.13
CA GLN A 103 18.06 -2.77 13.58
C GLN A 103 17.16 -3.93 14.01
N ASN A 104 16.13 -4.25 13.21
CA ASN A 104 15.21 -5.34 13.49
C ASN A 104 15.44 -6.59 12.62
N ASP A 105 16.57 -6.63 11.89
CA ASP A 105 16.90 -7.71 10.96
C ASP A 105 15.79 -7.98 9.92
N ALA A 106 15.10 -6.92 9.51
CA ALA A 106 14.02 -6.94 8.53
C ALA A 106 14.52 -6.46 7.17
N LYS A 107 14.09 -7.11 6.09
CA LYS A 107 14.33 -6.64 4.73
C LYS A 107 13.28 -5.60 4.34
N LEU A 108 13.72 -4.49 3.76
CA LEU A 108 12.79 -3.50 3.17
C LEU A 108 12.56 -3.83 1.70
N LEU A 109 11.29 -3.90 1.29
CA LEU A 109 10.85 -4.01 -0.10
C LEU A 109 10.02 -2.79 -0.46
N LEU A 110 10.49 -2.00 -1.41
CA LEU A 110 9.72 -0.92 -2.00
C LEU A 110 8.81 -1.46 -3.10
N VAL A 111 7.55 -1.06 -3.12
CA VAL A 111 6.57 -1.49 -4.13
C VAL A 111 5.85 -0.28 -4.70
N SER A 112 5.84 -0.14 -6.01
CA SER A 112 4.97 0.82 -6.71
C SER A 112 3.75 0.07 -7.25
N ALA A 113 2.62 0.17 -6.56
CA ALA A 113 1.36 -0.41 -7.02
C ALA A 113 0.85 0.30 -8.29
N PRO A 114 0.13 -0.38 -9.19
CA PRO A 114 -0.37 0.24 -10.42
C PRO A 114 -1.27 1.43 -10.13
N SER A 115 -0.87 2.64 -10.58
CA SER A 115 -1.63 3.87 -10.37
C SER A 115 -1.21 4.96 -11.37
N PRO A 116 -1.98 5.16 -12.45
CA PRO A 116 -1.71 6.20 -13.45
C PRO A 116 -1.61 7.63 -12.92
N HIS A 117 -2.27 7.93 -11.82
CA HIS A 117 -2.20 9.27 -11.21
C HIS A 117 -0.95 9.47 -10.35
N ASN A 118 -0.44 8.40 -9.75
CA ASN A 118 0.66 8.50 -8.80
C ASN A 118 2.02 8.18 -9.42
N TYR A 119 2.05 7.52 -10.59
CA TYR A 119 3.28 7.08 -11.22
C TYR A 119 3.38 7.52 -12.68
N ASN A 120 4.63 7.70 -13.08
CA ASN A 120 5.09 7.87 -14.46
C ASN A 120 6.51 7.30 -14.55
N THR A 121 7.05 7.19 -15.73
CA THR A 121 8.39 6.61 -15.96
C THR A 121 9.49 7.36 -15.21
N ALA A 122 9.46 8.70 -15.16
CA ALA A 122 10.48 9.50 -14.47
C ALA A 122 10.49 9.22 -12.96
N ARG A 123 9.30 9.06 -12.36
CA ARG A 123 9.11 8.72 -10.94
C ARG A 123 9.59 7.30 -10.64
N CYS A 124 9.19 6.32 -11.45
CA CYS A 124 9.63 4.93 -11.28
C CYS A 124 11.16 4.80 -11.44
N ASN A 125 11.76 5.52 -12.39
CA ASN A 125 13.21 5.56 -12.56
C ASN A 125 13.92 6.17 -11.34
N ALA A 126 13.36 7.23 -10.75
CA ALA A 126 13.91 7.84 -9.52
C ALA A 126 13.87 6.86 -8.34
N ILE A 127 12.76 6.13 -8.17
CA ILE A 127 12.65 5.10 -7.13
C ILE A 127 13.66 3.98 -7.37
N ALA A 128 13.80 3.51 -8.61
CA ALA A 128 14.75 2.46 -8.96
C ALA A 128 16.20 2.89 -8.70
N ALA A 129 16.56 4.14 -9.00
CA ALA A 129 17.86 4.69 -8.69
C ALA A 129 18.10 4.75 -7.17
N TYR A 130 17.14 5.29 -6.44
CA TYR A 130 17.19 5.38 -4.98
C TYR A 130 17.33 4.01 -4.30
N ALA A 131 16.53 3.03 -4.74
CA ALA A 131 16.58 1.67 -4.22
C ALA A 131 17.95 1.02 -4.45
N ARG A 132 18.53 1.19 -5.65
CA ARG A 132 19.87 0.69 -5.97
C ARG A 132 20.96 1.36 -5.14
N GLU A 133 20.88 2.68 -4.93
CA GLU A 133 21.85 3.44 -4.14
C GLU A 133 21.86 3.05 -2.66
N ASN A 134 20.74 2.58 -2.15
CA ASN A 134 20.56 2.17 -0.75
C ASN A 134 20.49 0.64 -0.54
N ASP A 135 20.78 -0.15 -1.58
CA ASP A 135 20.72 -1.64 -1.54
C ASP A 135 19.36 -2.17 -1.08
N ILE A 136 18.27 -1.57 -1.57
CA ILE A 136 16.90 -1.95 -1.25
C ILE A 136 16.25 -2.64 -2.45
N ALA A 137 15.50 -3.71 -2.21
CA ALA A 137 14.69 -4.35 -3.25
C ALA A 137 13.55 -3.42 -3.70
N TYR A 138 13.33 -3.34 -5.01
CA TYR A 138 12.24 -2.55 -5.59
C TYR A 138 11.43 -3.35 -6.59
N LEU A 139 10.13 -3.37 -6.41
CA LEU A 139 9.14 -4.01 -7.28
C LEU A 139 8.25 -2.94 -7.92
N ASN A 140 8.47 -2.67 -9.21
CA ASN A 140 7.64 -1.76 -9.99
C ASN A 140 6.53 -2.54 -10.70
N LEU A 141 5.28 -2.33 -10.29
CA LEU A 141 4.09 -2.94 -10.89
C LEU A 141 3.39 -2.03 -11.91
N ASN A 142 4.01 -0.88 -12.25
CA ASN A 142 3.54 0.05 -13.30
C ASN A 142 4.23 -0.18 -14.65
N ASP A 143 4.84 -1.35 -14.84
CA ASP A 143 5.49 -1.69 -16.12
C ASP A 143 4.45 -1.77 -17.23
N THR A 144 4.81 -1.27 -18.43
CA THR A 144 4.00 -1.38 -19.66
C THR A 144 3.74 -2.82 -20.07
N ALA A 145 4.58 -3.78 -19.65
CA ALA A 145 4.32 -5.21 -19.80
C ALA A 145 3.11 -5.70 -18.99
N ASN A 146 2.58 -4.86 -18.09
CA ASN A 146 1.44 -5.14 -17.22
C ASN A 146 1.55 -6.52 -16.52
N PRO A 147 2.59 -6.76 -15.72
CA PRO A 147 2.89 -8.08 -15.17
C PRO A 147 1.78 -8.60 -14.24
N VAL A 148 0.98 -7.69 -13.68
CA VAL A 148 -0.15 -7.99 -12.80
C VAL A 148 -1.43 -8.29 -13.59
N GLY A 149 -1.50 -7.89 -14.86
CA GLY A 149 -2.67 -8.06 -15.71
C GLY A 149 -3.84 -7.14 -15.32
N ILE A 150 -3.57 -5.87 -14.96
CA ILE A 150 -4.61 -4.89 -14.64
C ILE A 150 -5.44 -4.57 -15.88
N ASP A 151 -6.76 -4.70 -15.74
CA ASP A 151 -7.74 -4.23 -16.72
C ASP A 151 -8.29 -2.87 -16.26
N TRP A 152 -7.76 -1.78 -16.80
CA TRP A 152 -8.13 -0.42 -16.43
C TRP A 152 -9.61 -0.09 -16.63
N SER A 153 -10.33 -0.89 -17.43
CA SER A 153 -11.78 -0.75 -17.62
C SER A 153 -12.59 -1.33 -16.45
N LYS A 154 -11.99 -2.23 -15.65
CA LYS A 154 -12.68 -2.99 -14.59
C LYS A 154 -12.01 -2.83 -13.22
N ASP A 155 -10.70 -2.84 -13.17
CA ASP A 155 -9.91 -2.97 -11.94
C ASP A 155 -9.65 -1.62 -11.23
N CYS A 156 -10.21 -0.52 -11.75
CA CYS A 156 -10.01 0.83 -11.27
C CYS A 156 -11.16 1.31 -10.37
N LEU A 157 -10.82 1.92 -9.24
CA LEU A 157 -11.77 2.47 -8.26
C LEU A 157 -12.26 3.88 -8.66
N ASP A 158 -11.34 4.74 -9.14
CA ASP A 158 -11.52 6.19 -9.20
C ASP A 158 -10.71 6.85 -10.32
N LYS A 159 -10.81 6.35 -11.55
CA LYS A 159 -10.17 6.92 -12.75
C LYS A 159 -8.64 6.88 -12.75
N GLY A 160 -8.02 5.93 -12.06
CA GLY A 160 -6.57 5.68 -12.14
C GLY A 160 -5.76 6.12 -10.93
N ASP A 161 -6.39 6.53 -9.83
CA ASP A 161 -5.68 6.79 -8.56
C ASP A 161 -5.54 5.49 -7.73
N HIS A 162 -6.64 4.76 -7.55
CA HIS A 162 -6.66 3.53 -6.76
C HIS A 162 -7.24 2.35 -7.54
N LEU A 163 -6.85 1.15 -7.14
CA LEU A 163 -7.47 -0.10 -7.58
C LEU A 163 -8.70 -0.41 -6.71
N ASN A 164 -9.71 -1.02 -7.32
CA ASN A 164 -10.83 -1.62 -6.59
C ASN A 164 -10.50 -3.04 -6.13
N ALA A 165 -11.47 -3.75 -5.54
CA ALA A 165 -11.26 -5.11 -5.02
C ALA A 165 -10.70 -6.08 -6.06
N SER A 166 -11.14 -5.99 -7.34
CA SER A 166 -10.64 -6.85 -8.42
C SER A 166 -9.16 -6.57 -8.76
N GLY A 167 -8.78 -5.29 -8.88
CA GLY A 167 -7.40 -4.91 -9.14
C GLY A 167 -6.49 -5.19 -7.93
N ALA A 168 -6.98 -4.93 -6.72
CA ALA A 168 -6.25 -5.22 -5.49
C ALA A 168 -5.98 -6.72 -5.30
N GLU A 169 -6.94 -7.59 -5.65
CA GLU A 169 -6.76 -9.05 -5.64
C GLU A 169 -5.59 -9.46 -6.55
N ARG A 170 -5.55 -8.95 -7.79
CA ARG A 170 -4.48 -9.26 -8.74
C ARG A 170 -3.11 -8.86 -8.20
N VAL A 171 -2.99 -7.64 -7.67
CA VAL A 171 -1.74 -7.15 -7.04
C VAL A 171 -1.35 -8.03 -5.86
N SER A 172 -2.32 -8.40 -5.00
CA SER A 172 -2.06 -9.22 -3.82
C SER A 172 -1.57 -10.62 -4.18
N ILE A 173 -2.17 -11.25 -5.19
CA ILE A 173 -1.73 -12.58 -5.70
C ILE A 173 -0.30 -12.49 -6.24
N TYR A 174 -0.01 -11.47 -7.07
CA TYR A 174 1.32 -11.27 -7.64
C TYR A 174 2.37 -11.02 -6.54
N LEU A 175 2.07 -10.11 -5.61
CA LEU A 175 2.96 -9.77 -4.50
C LEU A 175 3.21 -10.97 -3.58
N ALA A 176 2.17 -11.76 -3.28
CA ALA A 176 2.31 -12.97 -2.47
C ALA A 176 3.23 -14.01 -3.13
N ALA A 177 3.09 -14.21 -4.45
CA ALA A 177 3.98 -15.09 -5.21
C ALA A 177 5.42 -14.56 -5.17
N TYR A 178 5.63 -13.27 -5.43
CA TYR A 178 6.94 -12.63 -5.35
C TYR A 178 7.59 -12.77 -3.96
N LEU A 179 6.84 -12.51 -2.90
CA LEU A 179 7.33 -12.65 -1.53
C LEU A 179 7.72 -14.09 -1.20
N LYS A 180 6.91 -15.06 -1.61
CA LYS A 180 7.20 -16.50 -1.42
C LYS A 180 8.46 -16.95 -2.15
N GLU A 181 8.71 -16.41 -3.35
CA GLU A 181 9.87 -16.78 -4.17
C GLU A 181 11.18 -16.15 -3.66
N ASN A 182 11.12 -14.90 -3.17
CA ASN A 182 12.30 -14.11 -2.87
C ASN A 182 12.66 -14.01 -1.38
N TYR A 183 11.77 -14.46 -0.49
CA TYR A 183 11.96 -14.37 0.96
C TYR A 183 11.60 -15.68 1.66
N ASP A 184 12.44 -16.07 2.61
CA ASP A 184 12.17 -17.23 3.48
C ASP A 184 11.13 -16.87 4.55
N LEU A 185 9.85 -16.89 4.15
CA LEU A 185 8.73 -16.59 5.03
C LEU A 185 8.10 -17.88 5.56
N PRO A 186 7.91 -18.03 6.89
CA PRO A 186 7.26 -19.21 7.44
C PRO A 186 5.77 -19.26 7.07
N ASP A 187 5.26 -20.47 6.88
CA ASP A 187 3.84 -20.70 6.67
C ASP A 187 3.18 -21.03 8.02
N HIS A 188 2.41 -20.09 8.52
CA HIS A 188 1.71 -20.20 9.81
C HIS A 188 0.28 -20.75 9.70
N ARG A 189 -0.15 -21.17 8.50
CA ARG A 189 -1.48 -21.74 8.33
C ARG A 189 -1.65 -23.03 9.12
N GLY A 190 -2.71 -23.10 9.89
CA GLY A 190 -2.98 -24.24 10.77
C GLY A 190 -2.39 -24.14 12.18
N GLU A 191 -1.59 -23.14 12.49
CA GLU A 191 -1.11 -22.87 13.83
C GLU A 191 -2.19 -22.18 14.69
N GLU A 192 -2.39 -22.62 15.94
CA GLU A 192 -3.41 -22.09 16.85
C GLU A 192 -3.22 -20.59 17.13
N ALA A 193 -1.98 -20.12 17.23
CA ALA A 193 -1.66 -18.71 17.43
C ALA A 193 -2.17 -17.78 16.28
N TYR A 194 -2.45 -18.33 15.12
CA TYR A 194 -2.92 -17.62 13.92
C TYR A 194 -4.37 -17.98 13.54
N ALA A 195 -5.12 -18.66 14.40
CA ALA A 195 -6.49 -19.09 14.13
C ALA A 195 -7.45 -17.92 13.80
N SER A 196 -7.22 -16.74 14.38
CA SER A 196 -7.99 -15.52 14.07
C SER A 196 -7.85 -15.09 12.61
N TYR A 197 -6.66 -15.23 12.02
CA TYR A 197 -6.43 -14.94 10.61
C TYR A 197 -7.19 -15.89 9.69
N THR A 198 -7.26 -17.19 10.01
CA THR A 198 -8.05 -18.16 9.25
C THR A 198 -9.55 -17.85 9.27
N GLN A 199 -10.06 -17.33 10.39
CA GLN A 199 -11.45 -16.90 10.48
C GLN A 199 -11.69 -15.62 9.66
N MET A 200 -10.77 -14.66 9.74
CA MET A 200 -10.81 -13.41 8.98
C MET A 200 -10.75 -13.69 7.47
N GLU A 201 -9.88 -14.61 7.02
CA GLU A 201 -9.76 -15.06 5.62
C GLU A 201 -11.10 -15.52 5.06
N LYS A 202 -11.81 -16.39 5.76
CA LYS A 202 -13.15 -16.88 5.32
C LYS A 202 -14.18 -15.76 5.17
N GLN A 203 -14.13 -14.77 6.05
CA GLN A 203 -15.02 -13.60 5.97
C GLN A 203 -14.62 -12.69 4.82
N TYR A 204 -13.32 -12.45 4.65
CA TYR A 204 -12.73 -11.67 3.57
C TYR A 204 -13.10 -12.27 2.20
N ASP A 205 -12.86 -13.57 2.00
CA ASP A 205 -13.13 -14.27 0.73
C ASP A 205 -14.59 -14.14 0.31
N ARG A 206 -15.52 -14.28 1.25
CA ARG A 206 -16.94 -14.10 0.95
C ARG A 206 -17.24 -12.69 0.43
N ILE A 207 -16.77 -11.67 1.13
CA ILE A 207 -17.04 -10.26 0.80
C ILE A 207 -16.33 -9.87 -0.51
N VAL A 208 -15.08 -10.27 -0.68
CA VAL A 208 -14.29 -9.95 -1.86
C VAL A 208 -14.86 -10.63 -3.10
N ASN A 209 -15.22 -11.92 -3.00
CA ASN A 209 -15.81 -12.66 -4.13
C ASN A 209 -17.13 -12.06 -4.60
N GLU A 210 -18.01 -11.62 -3.67
CA GLU A 210 -19.22 -10.90 -4.01
C GLU A 210 -18.91 -9.59 -4.75
N LYS A 211 -17.97 -8.79 -4.24
CA LYS A 211 -17.58 -7.51 -4.86
C LYS A 211 -16.90 -7.68 -6.21
N ILE A 212 -16.02 -8.66 -6.34
CA ILE A 212 -15.35 -8.95 -7.62
C ILE A 212 -16.35 -9.41 -8.67
N LYS A 213 -17.34 -10.21 -8.28
CA LYS A 213 -18.41 -10.62 -9.18
C LYS A 213 -19.20 -9.40 -9.70
N GLU A 214 -19.64 -8.49 -8.79
CA GLU A 214 -20.31 -7.24 -9.15
C GLU A 214 -19.48 -6.36 -10.12
N ILE A 215 -18.16 -6.32 -9.94
CA ILE A 215 -17.24 -5.52 -10.78
C ILE A 215 -17.10 -6.12 -12.18
N ARG A 216 -17.05 -7.45 -12.28
CA ARG A 216 -16.78 -8.18 -13.55
C ARG A 216 -18.04 -8.36 -14.41
N GLU A 217 -19.22 -8.28 -13.81
CA GLU A 217 -20.51 -8.19 -14.51
C GLU A 217 -20.73 -6.78 -15.12
#